data_e8c30e3211c575b234c3716fb86af578
#
_entry.id   e8c30e3211c575b234c3716fb86af578
#
_cell.length_a   1.000
_cell.length_b   1.000
_cell.length_c   1.000
_cell.angle_alpha   90.00
_cell.angle_beta   90.00
_cell.angle_gamma   90.00
#
_symmetry.space_group_name_H-M   'P 1'
#
loop_
_entity.id
_entity.type
_entity.pdbx_description
1 polymer ?
#
loop_
_entity_poly.entity_id
_entity_poly.type
_entity_poly.pdbx_seq_one_letter_code
_entity_poly.pdbx_strand_id
1 'polypeptide(L)'
;MIIVTGAAGFIGRFVALRLLDRGEDVVGVDDFNAYYDPGLKEARIEALLERPNFRLVRMDVAEAAAFDDLVRQTGARRIVHLAAQAGVRYSIDNPFAYERANLSGHLSVLEACRNVRGFEHLVYASSSSVYGERSSDGAFREEEAAEAPASLYAATKRSGELMSGAYGNLYGLAQTGLRFFTVYGPWGRPDMAYFIFTQKILAGEPIEVFGEGRMARDFTYIDDIVDGVIGALDRPPAAGENRILNIGDSRPVGLMDMITTLERALGREAQKVYAPMQPGDVTATFADISRLNALTGYQPKVKLEEGLPRFVAWYREYFGA
;
A
#
# COMPACT_ATOMS: atom_id res chain seq x y z
N MET A 1 -21.90 3.19 -4.45
CA MET A 1 -20.78 3.90 -5.13
C MET A 1 -19.64 4.07 -4.15
N ILE A 2 -18.45 3.61 -4.51
CA ILE A 2 -17.21 3.73 -3.72
C ILE A 2 -16.14 4.37 -4.60
N ILE A 3 -15.39 5.34 -4.06
CA ILE A 3 -14.21 5.87 -4.75
C ILE A 3 -12.97 5.12 -4.27
N VAL A 4 -12.14 4.67 -5.21
CA VAL A 4 -10.81 4.09 -4.95
C VAL A 4 -9.78 4.99 -5.58
N THR A 5 -9.00 5.73 -4.78
CA THR A 5 -7.89 6.53 -5.30
C THR A 5 -6.62 5.67 -5.37
N GLY A 6 -5.74 5.95 -6.32
CA GLY A 6 -4.62 5.07 -6.63
C GLY A 6 -5.06 3.77 -7.32
N ALA A 7 -6.15 3.83 -8.10
CA ALA A 7 -6.77 2.66 -8.73
C ALA A 7 -5.88 1.96 -9.77
N ALA A 8 -4.97 2.68 -10.43
CA ALA A 8 -3.95 2.12 -11.32
C ALA A 8 -2.68 1.69 -10.57
N GLY A 9 -2.66 1.86 -9.24
CA GLY A 9 -1.61 1.36 -8.36
C GLY A 9 -1.74 -0.15 -8.11
N PHE A 10 -0.72 -0.73 -7.47
CA PHE A 10 -0.68 -2.16 -7.14
C PHE A 10 -1.89 -2.59 -6.30
N ILE A 11 -2.05 -2.03 -5.10
CA ILE A 11 -3.12 -2.44 -4.18
C ILE A 11 -4.48 -1.95 -4.69
N GLY A 12 -4.54 -0.73 -5.25
CA GLY A 12 -5.77 -0.10 -5.73
C GLY A 12 -6.49 -0.91 -6.80
N ARG A 13 -5.74 -1.49 -7.76
CA ARG A 13 -6.27 -2.40 -8.76
C ARG A 13 -7.05 -3.57 -8.14
N PHE A 14 -6.44 -4.27 -7.20
CA PHE A 14 -7.04 -5.46 -6.60
C PHE A 14 -8.22 -5.13 -5.67
N VAL A 15 -8.13 -4.02 -4.94
CA VAL A 15 -9.25 -3.52 -4.13
C VAL A 15 -10.43 -3.15 -5.03
N ALA A 16 -10.19 -2.43 -6.13
CA ALA A 16 -11.24 -2.07 -7.09
C ALA A 16 -11.88 -3.33 -7.72
N LEU A 17 -11.07 -4.32 -8.17
CA LEU A 17 -11.58 -5.58 -8.70
C LEU A 17 -12.47 -6.30 -7.67
N ARG A 18 -12.02 -6.43 -6.42
CA ARG A 18 -12.79 -7.09 -5.36
C ARG A 18 -14.14 -6.39 -5.10
N LEU A 19 -14.17 -5.06 -5.11
CA LEU A 19 -15.41 -4.30 -4.95
C LEU A 19 -16.37 -4.51 -6.13
N LEU A 20 -15.84 -4.50 -7.36
CA LEU A 20 -16.61 -4.77 -8.58
C LEU A 20 -17.18 -6.19 -8.60
N ASP A 21 -16.41 -7.20 -8.17
CA ASP A 21 -16.85 -8.59 -8.03
C ASP A 21 -17.97 -8.77 -7.00
N ARG A 22 -18.06 -7.85 -6.02
CA ARG A 22 -19.16 -7.78 -5.06
C ARG A 22 -20.40 -7.05 -5.60
N GLY A 23 -20.35 -6.56 -6.85
CA GLY A 23 -21.42 -5.79 -7.45
C GLY A 23 -21.49 -4.32 -7.02
N GLU A 24 -20.44 -3.79 -6.39
CA GLU A 24 -20.36 -2.36 -6.03
C GLU A 24 -20.07 -1.54 -7.29
N ASP A 25 -20.60 -0.32 -7.35
CA ASP A 25 -20.18 0.67 -8.34
C ASP A 25 -18.88 1.34 -7.85
N VAL A 26 -17.85 1.38 -8.69
CA VAL A 26 -16.53 1.90 -8.33
C VAL A 26 -16.09 3.02 -9.26
N VAL A 27 -15.66 4.14 -8.68
CA VAL A 27 -14.92 5.19 -9.39
C VAL A 27 -13.45 5.09 -8.99
N GLY A 28 -12.62 4.71 -9.97
CA GLY A 28 -11.17 4.69 -9.82
C GLY A 28 -10.57 6.06 -10.14
N VAL A 29 -9.69 6.57 -9.28
CA VAL A 29 -8.95 7.83 -9.49
C VAL A 29 -7.47 7.55 -9.46
N ASP A 30 -6.72 8.00 -10.48
CA ASP A 30 -5.26 7.91 -10.55
C ASP A 30 -4.70 8.99 -11.46
N ASP A 31 -3.52 9.53 -11.13
CA ASP A 31 -2.83 10.54 -11.94
C ASP A 31 -1.89 9.93 -12.99
N PHE A 32 -1.66 8.63 -12.93
CA PHE A 32 -0.73 7.89 -13.79
C PHE A 32 0.69 8.48 -13.79
N ASN A 33 1.14 9.05 -12.65
CA ASN A 33 2.46 9.65 -12.55
C ASN A 33 3.58 8.69 -13.00
N ALA A 34 4.67 9.29 -13.47
CA ALA A 34 5.81 8.58 -14.05
C ALA A 34 6.88 8.16 -13.03
N TYR A 35 6.51 7.88 -11.78
CA TYR A 35 7.43 7.36 -10.77
C TYR A 35 8.10 6.05 -11.22
N TYR A 36 7.35 5.21 -11.88
CA TYR A 36 7.83 4.07 -12.68
C TYR A 36 7.05 4.04 -14.00
N ASP A 37 7.39 3.12 -14.89
CA ASP A 37 6.78 3.03 -16.23
C ASP A 37 5.24 3.10 -16.15
N PRO A 38 4.61 4.14 -16.72
CA PRO A 38 3.17 4.27 -16.77
C PRO A 38 2.47 3.12 -17.53
N GLY A 39 3.17 2.43 -18.43
CA GLY A 39 2.64 1.26 -19.14
C GLY A 39 2.14 0.17 -18.20
N LEU A 40 2.82 -0.04 -17.07
CA LEU A 40 2.35 -0.97 -16.05
C LEU A 40 1.06 -0.50 -15.37
N LYS A 41 0.86 0.82 -15.19
CA LYS A 41 -0.39 1.38 -14.66
C LYS A 41 -1.54 1.25 -15.65
N GLU A 42 -1.28 1.48 -16.94
CA GLU A 42 -2.27 1.29 -18.00
C GLU A 42 -2.71 -0.18 -18.08
N ALA A 43 -1.77 -1.12 -18.08
CA ALA A 43 -2.09 -2.53 -18.09
C ALA A 43 -2.86 -2.99 -16.83
N ARG A 44 -2.60 -2.40 -15.67
CA ARG A 44 -3.37 -2.69 -14.44
C ARG A 44 -4.83 -2.29 -14.54
N ILE A 45 -5.13 -1.24 -15.28
CA ILE A 45 -6.49 -0.70 -15.42
C ILE A 45 -7.34 -1.47 -16.44
N GLU A 46 -6.75 -2.16 -17.41
CA GLU A 46 -7.47 -2.84 -18.49
C GLU A 46 -8.60 -3.74 -17.96
N ALA A 47 -8.31 -4.63 -17.02
CA ALA A 47 -9.32 -5.52 -16.45
C ALA A 47 -10.43 -4.80 -15.66
N LEU A 48 -10.19 -3.58 -15.20
CA LEU A 48 -11.20 -2.74 -14.55
C LEU A 48 -12.09 -2.06 -15.58
N LEU A 49 -11.52 -1.59 -16.71
CA LEU A 49 -12.25 -0.93 -17.79
C LEU A 49 -13.25 -1.87 -18.51
N GLU A 50 -13.03 -3.17 -18.46
CA GLU A 50 -13.97 -4.18 -18.98
C GLU A 50 -15.23 -4.32 -18.11
N ARG A 51 -15.26 -3.75 -16.90
CA ARG A 51 -16.36 -3.90 -15.95
C ARG A 51 -17.38 -2.77 -16.12
N PRO A 52 -18.67 -3.08 -16.34
CA PRO A 52 -19.70 -2.06 -16.61
C PRO A 52 -19.98 -1.14 -15.43
N ASN A 53 -19.66 -1.56 -14.21
CA ASN A 53 -19.81 -0.81 -12.96
C ASN A 53 -18.51 -0.11 -12.52
N PHE A 54 -17.55 0.06 -13.44
CA PHE A 54 -16.31 0.81 -13.20
C PHE A 54 -16.24 2.07 -14.05
N ARG A 55 -15.82 3.17 -13.43
CA ARG A 55 -15.48 4.43 -14.11
C ARG A 55 -14.09 4.90 -13.70
N LEU A 56 -13.21 5.14 -14.67
CA LEU A 56 -11.90 5.74 -14.44
C LEU A 56 -11.96 7.27 -14.56
N VAL A 57 -11.31 7.95 -13.61
CA VAL A 57 -11.06 9.39 -13.65
C VAL A 57 -9.56 9.62 -13.51
N ARG A 58 -8.93 10.16 -14.56
CA ARG A 58 -7.51 10.55 -14.53
C ARG A 58 -7.37 11.90 -13.86
N MET A 59 -6.88 11.92 -12.62
CA MET A 59 -6.82 13.12 -11.80
C MET A 59 -5.77 12.98 -10.72
N ASP A 60 -5.03 14.04 -10.43
CA ASP A 60 -4.25 14.17 -9.21
C ASP A 60 -5.19 14.52 -8.05
N VAL A 61 -5.21 13.71 -7.01
CA VAL A 61 -6.05 13.95 -5.81
C VAL A 61 -5.70 15.24 -5.07
N ALA A 62 -4.51 15.79 -5.30
CA ALA A 62 -4.10 17.09 -4.76
C ALA A 62 -4.81 18.29 -5.43
N GLU A 63 -5.53 18.09 -6.54
CA GLU A 63 -6.41 19.09 -7.16
C GLU A 63 -7.73 19.17 -6.37
N ALA A 64 -7.69 19.82 -5.20
CA ALA A 64 -8.72 19.78 -4.18
C ALA A 64 -10.14 20.12 -4.69
N ALA A 65 -10.28 21.19 -5.51
CA ALA A 65 -11.57 21.58 -6.05
C ALA A 65 -12.15 20.52 -7.00
N ALA A 66 -11.31 19.96 -7.87
CA ALA A 66 -11.74 18.93 -8.83
C ALA A 66 -12.11 17.63 -8.12
N PHE A 67 -11.36 17.24 -7.07
CA PHE A 67 -11.65 16.05 -6.30
C PHE A 67 -12.95 16.21 -5.48
N ASP A 68 -13.17 17.36 -4.83
CA ASP A 68 -14.41 17.67 -4.11
C ASP A 68 -15.63 17.65 -5.05
N ASP A 69 -15.51 18.24 -6.25
CA ASP A 69 -16.56 18.18 -7.29
C ASP A 69 -16.86 16.74 -7.70
N LEU A 70 -15.84 15.90 -7.89
CA LEU A 70 -16.00 14.49 -8.22
C LEU A 70 -16.77 13.75 -7.12
N VAL A 71 -16.39 13.93 -5.86
CA VAL A 71 -17.06 13.27 -4.72
C VAL A 71 -18.51 13.69 -4.63
N ARG A 72 -18.82 14.98 -4.80
CA ARG A 72 -20.19 15.50 -4.83
C ARG A 72 -21.02 14.94 -5.99
N GLN A 73 -20.46 14.93 -7.20
CA GLN A 73 -21.15 14.42 -8.40
C GLN A 73 -21.47 12.93 -8.33
N THR A 74 -20.57 12.14 -7.73
CA THR A 74 -20.75 10.70 -7.58
C THR A 74 -21.66 10.32 -6.41
N GLY A 75 -21.81 11.22 -5.42
CA GLY A 75 -22.50 10.94 -4.17
C GLY A 75 -21.84 9.81 -3.36
N ALA A 76 -20.55 9.57 -3.58
CA ALA A 76 -19.81 8.52 -2.87
C ALA A 76 -19.75 8.81 -1.37
N ARG A 77 -20.13 7.83 -0.56
CA ARG A 77 -20.16 7.92 0.90
C ARG A 77 -19.05 7.08 1.56
N ARG A 78 -18.36 6.27 0.78
CA ARG A 78 -17.20 5.47 1.18
C ARG A 78 -16.05 5.72 0.22
N ILE A 79 -14.85 5.92 0.77
CA ILE A 79 -13.64 6.15 -0.01
C ILE A 79 -12.53 5.22 0.50
N VAL A 80 -11.84 4.55 -0.43
CA VAL A 80 -10.56 3.85 -0.15
C VAL A 80 -9.44 4.68 -0.77
N HIS A 81 -8.71 5.40 0.08
CA HIS A 81 -7.66 6.32 -0.36
C HIS A 81 -6.28 5.65 -0.31
N LEU A 82 -5.84 5.17 -1.49
CA LEU A 82 -4.55 4.50 -1.67
C LEU A 82 -3.59 5.32 -2.55
N ALA A 83 -4.06 6.41 -3.17
CA ALA A 83 -3.20 7.33 -3.91
C ALA A 83 -2.15 7.95 -2.97
N ALA A 84 -0.89 7.75 -3.30
CA ALA A 84 0.22 8.27 -2.54
C ALA A 84 1.52 8.16 -3.36
N GLN A 85 2.48 9.04 -3.09
CA GLN A 85 3.86 8.79 -3.46
C GLN A 85 4.46 7.83 -2.43
N ALA A 86 4.89 6.65 -2.89
CA ALA A 86 5.47 5.61 -2.05
C ALA A 86 6.98 5.47 -2.29
N GLY A 87 7.67 4.74 -1.41
CA GLY A 87 9.12 4.51 -1.49
C GLY A 87 9.92 5.42 -0.54
N VAL A 88 10.67 4.81 0.38
CA VAL A 88 11.49 5.56 1.35
C VAL A 88 12.62 6.31 0.64
N ARG A 89 13.33 5.64 -0.26
CA ARG A 89 14.53 6.19 -0.92
C ARG A 89 14.19 7.35 -1.85
N TYR A 90 13.17 7.22 -2.67
CA TYR A 90 12.75 8.28 -3.58
C TYR A 90 12.36 9.57 -2.86
N SER A 91 11.96 9.49 -1.57
CA SER A 91 11.65 10.68 -0.77
C SER A 91 12.87 11.56 -0.46
N ILE A 92 14.08 11.01 -0.56
CA ILE A 92 15.34 11.74 -0.39
C ILE A 92 15.59 12.63 -1.61
N ASP A 93 15.37 12.07 -2.81
CA ASP A 93 15.68 12.75 -4.07
C ASP A 93 14.54 13.68 -4.54
N ASN A 94 13.30 13.33 -4.23
CA ASN A 94 12.11 14.03 -4.72
C ASN A 94 11.10 14.39 -3.59
N PRO A 95 11.49 15.21 -2.60
CA PRO A 95 10.68 15.48 -1.40
C PRO A 95 9.33 16.14 -1.72
N PHE A 96 9.26 17.03 -2.69
CA PHE A 96 8.03 17.74 -3.06
C PHE A 96 6.96 16.84 -3.66
N ALA A 97 7.34 15.71 -4.29
CA ALA A 97 6.36 14.72 -4.74
C ALA A 97 5.60 14.09 -3.56
N TYR A 98 6.28 13.93 -2.41
CA TYR A 98 5.67 13.40 -1.18
C TYR A 98 4.81 14.44 -0.48
N GLU A 99 5.25 15.68 -0.43
CA GLU A 99 4.42 16.78 0.11
C GLU A 99 3.11 16.87 -0.69
N ARG A 100 3.20 16.96 -2.02
CA ARG A 100 2.04 17.09 -2.89
C ARG A 100 1.08 15.90 -2.77
N ALA A 101 1.56 14.68 -2.98
CA ALA A 101 0.71 13.50 -3.01
C ALA A 101 0.20 13.09 -1.62
N ASN A 102 1.08 13.10 -0.59
CA ASN A 102 0.78 12.51 0.70
C ASN A 102 0.21 13.52 1.71
N LEU A 103 0.53 14.81 1.60
CA LEU A 103 -0.02 15.84 2.48
C LEU A 103 -1.16 16.59 1.79
N SER A 104 -0.88 17.29 0.70
CA SER A 104 -1.91 18.05 -0.03
C SER A 104 -3.01 17.13 -0.57
N GLY A 105 -2.64 15.98 -1.15
CA GLY A 105 -3.60 14.98 -1.63
C GLY A 105 -4.47 14.39 -0.53
N HIS A 106 -3.88 14.01 0.60
CA HIS A 106 -4.64 13.49 1.74
C HIS A 106 -5.57 14.55 2.33
N LEU A 107 -5.11 15.80 2.47
CA LEU A 107 -5.95 16.91 2.93
C LEU A 107 -7.13 17.14 1.99
N SER A 108 -6.92 17.10 0.69
CA SER A 108 -7.97 17.21 -0.33
C SER A 108 -9.05 16.13 -0.15
N VAL A 109 -8.65 14.88 0.12
CA VAL A 109 -9.59 13.79 0.39
C VAL A 109 -10.38 14.03 1.67
N LEU A 110 -9.73 14.48 2.75
CA LEU A 110 -10.39 14.81 4.01
C LEU A 110 -11.42 15.94 3.85
N GLU A 111 -11.05 17.01 3.12
CA GLU A 111 -11.96 18.13 2.81
C GLU A 111 -13.18 17.65 2.02
N ALA A 112 -12.99 16.85 0.99
CA ALA A 112 -14.09 16.29 0.23
C ALA A 112 -15.01 15.41 1.10
N CYS A 113 -14.44 14.55 1.96
CA CYS A 113 -15.23 13.70 2.86
C CYS A 113 -16.13 14.51 3.81
N ARG A 114 -15.60 15.57 4.43
CA ARG A 114 -16.39 16.39 5.38
C ARG A 114 -17.54 17.14 4.73
N ASN A 115 -17.44 17.42 3.43
CA ASN A 115 -18.47 18.14 2.66
C ASN A 115 -19.63 17.24 2.21
N VAL A 116 -19.50 15.90 2.34
CA VAL A 116 -20.56 14.95 1.98
C VAL A 116 -21.49 14.70 3.16
N ARG A 117 -22.76 15.09 3.00
CA ARG A 117 -23.78 14.79 4.01
C ARG A 117 -23.98 13.28 4.15
N GLY A 118 -23.77 12.78 5.36
CA GLY A 118 -23.90 11.35 5.66
C GLY A 118 -22.76 10.52 5.08
N PHE A 119 -21.55 11.07 4.98
CA PHE A 119 -20.34 10.31 4.70
C PHE A 119 -20.18 9.16 5.70
N GLU A 120 -19.85 7.98 5.21
CA GLU A 120 -19.88 6.75 6.02
C GLU A 120 -18.49 6.33 6.50
N HIS A 121 -17.50 6.31 5.60
CA HIS A 121 -16.19 5.77 5.96
C HIS A 121 -15.08 6.17 4.99
N LEU A 122 -13.97 6.65 5.53
CA LEU A 122 -12.70 6.79 4.84
C LEU A 122 -11.73 5.71 5.32
N VAL A 123 -11.31 4.80 4.44
CA VAL A 123 -10.16 3.91 4.66
C VAL A 123 -8.97 4.49 3.92
N TYR A 124 -7.84 4.72 4.60
CA TYR A 124 -6.66 5.32 3.97
C TYR A 124 -5.37 4.57 4.25
N ALA A 125 -4.42 4.68 3.31
CA ALA A 125 -3.12 4.04 3.43
C ALA A 125 -2.17 4.84 4.30
N SER A 126 -1.83 4.30 5.48
CA SER A 126 -0.64 4.59 6.24
C SER A 126 0.47 3.58 5.90
N SER A 127 1.50 3.46 6.71
CA SER A 127 2.65 2.59 6.46
C SER A 127 3.30 2.16 7.77
N SER A 128 3.89 0.96 7.80
CA SER A 128 4.73 0.51 8.90
C SER A 128 5.98 1.38 9.11
N SER A 129 6.39 2.15 8.11
CA SER A 129 7.52 3.09 8.22
C SER A 129 7.28 4.20 9.24
N VAL A 130 6.03 4.48 9.65
CA VAL A 130 5.71 5.48 10.68
C VAL A 130 6.31 5.13 12.05
N TYR A 131 6.56 3.84 12.31
CA TYR A 131 7.17 3.40 13.55
C TYR A 131 8.63 3.84 13.69
N GLY A 132 9.33 4.11 12.56
CA GLY A 132 10.74 4.46 12.56
C GLY A 132 11.65 3.33 13.05
N GLU A 133 12.82 3.71 13.56
CA GLU A 133 13.72 2.78 14.27
C GLU A 133 13.22 2.60 15.70
N ARG A 134 13.22 1.35 16.16
CA ARG A 134 12.89 1.05 17.55
C ARG A 134 13.94 0.14 18.19
N SER A 135 14.05 0.22 19.50
CA SER A 135 14.98 -0.57 20.31
C SER A 135 14.38 -1.87 20.88
N SER A 136 13.06 -2.10 20.68
CA SER A 136 12.38 -3.28 21.24
C SER A 136 12.25 -4.39 20.20
N ASP A 137 12.47 -5.64 20.63
CA ASP A 137 12.18 -6.83 19.84
C ASP A 137 10.68 -7.13 19.81
N GLY A 138 10.22 -7.84 18.76
CA GLY A 138 8.84 -8.33 18.64
C GLY A 138 8.03 -7.64 17.54
N ALA A 139 6.74 -7.99 17.45
CA ALA A 139 5.81 -7.41 16.50
C ALA A 139 5.54 -5.92 16.79
N PHE A 140 5.37 -5.12 15.74
CA PHE A 140 4.96 -3.71 15.87
C PHE A 140 3.48 -3.62 16.23
N ARG A 141 3.16 -2.83 17.25
CA ARG A 141 1.79 -2.63 17.75
C ARG A 141 1.32 -1.21 17.48
N GLU A 142 0.02 -1.04 17.25
CA GLU A 142 -0.56 0.27 16.92
C GLU A 142 -0.45 1.29 18.06
N GLU A 143 -0.37 0.82 19.31
CA GLU A 143 -0.19 1.66 20.49
C GLU A 143 1.25 2.21 20.65
N GLU A 144 2.21 1.65 19.92
CA GLU A 144 3.58 2.15 19.98
C GLU A 144 3.66 3.57 19.41
N ALA A 145 4.41 4.41 20.11
CA ALA A 145 4.62 5.79 19.69
C ALA A 145 5.33 5.84 18.32
N ALA A 146 4.71 6.51 17.36
CA ALA A 146 5.26 6.75 16.03
C ALA A 146 5.78 8.21 15.96
N GLU A 147 6.76 8.54 16.80
CA GLU A 147 7.24 9.91 17.02
C GLU A 147 8.56 10.22 16.30
N ALA A 148 9.30 9.19 15.88
CA ALA A 148 10.61 9.33 15.25
C ALA A 148 10.68 8.66 13.86
N PRO A 149 9.96 9.20 12.87
CA PRO A 149 9.99 8.67 11.51
C PRO A 149 11.40 8.79 10.91
N ALA A 150 11.93 7.70 10.37
CA ALA A 150 13.30 7.65 9.84
C ALA A 150 13.43 8.23 8.40
N SER A 151 12.35 8.70 7.78
CA SER A 151 12.35 9.25 6.43
C SER A 151 11.24 10.27 6.23
N LEU A 152 11.37 11.12 5.20
CA LEU A 152 10.29 12.04 4.82
C LEU A 152 9.02 11.28 4.44
N TYR A 153 9.12 10.16 3.72
CA TYR A 153 7.97 9.30 3.44
C TYR A 153 7.23 8.90 4.73
N ALA A 154 7.97 8.40 5.71
CA ALA A 154 7.40 8.02 7.00
C ALA A 154 6.73 9.21 7.71
N ALA A 155 7.40 10.38 7.70
CA ALA A 155 6.86 11.62 8.27
C ALA A 155 5.56 12.03 7.59
N THR A 156 5.47 11.98 6.24
CA THR A 156 4.22 12.31 5.53
C THR A 156 3.09 11.34 5.85
N LYS A 157 3.38 10.04 5.99
CA LYS A 157 2.37 9.05 6.37
C LYS A 157 1.88 9.27 7.81
N ARG A 158 2.80 9.57 8.74
CA ARG A 158 2.41 9.92 10.12
C ARG A 158 1.60 11.21 10.16
N SER A 159 1.95 12.22 9.38
CA SER A 159 1.16 13.45 9.25
C SER A 159 -0.26 13.18 8.76
N GLY A 160 -0.44 12.26 7.81
CA GLY A 160 -1.77 11.81 7.36
C GLY A 160 -2.62 11.24 8.52
N GLU A 161 -2.02 10.40 9.39
CA GLU A 161 -2.72 9.88 10.58
C GLU A 161 -3.14 11.01 11.54
N LEU A 162 -2.27 12.01 11.75
CA LEU A 162 -2.55 13.16 12.63
C LEU A 162 -3.63 14.07 12.04
N MET A 163 -3.57 14.37 10.74
CA MET A 163 -4.62 15.13 10.04
C MET A 163 -5.96 14.41 10.13
N SER A 164 -5.99 13.10 9.87
CA SER A 164 -7.20 12.29 9.99
C SER A 164 -7.78 12.33 11.40
N GLY A 165 -6.94 12.24 12.44
CA GLY A 165 -7.37 12.39 13.83
C GLY A 165 -8.01 13.76 14.12
N ALA A 166 -7.39 14.84 13.61
CA ALA A 166 -7.95 16.18 13.75
C ALA A 166 -9.32 16.31 13.05
N TYR A 167 -9.48 15.74 11.84
CA TYR A 167 -10.75 15.77 11.11
C TYR A 167 -11.82 14.88 11.74
N GLY A 168 -11.45 13.77 12.37
CA GLY A 168 -12.35 13.00 13.21
C GLY A 168 -12.92 13.86 14.34
N ASN A 169 -12.04 14.46 15.12
CA ASN A 169 -12.42 15.29 16.27
C ASN A 169 -13.24 16.52 15.88
N LEU A 170 -12.89 17.21 14.79
CA LEU A 170 -13.51 18.47 14.41
C LEU A 170 -14.82 18.28 13.63
N TYR A 171 -14.89 17.27 12.78
CA TYR A 171 -15.98 17.12 11.80
C TYR A 171 -16.75 15.80 11.91
N GLY A 172 -16.38 14.95 12.86
CA GLY A 172 -17.07 13.69 13.09
C GLY A 172 -16.81 12.63 12.02
N LEU A 173 -15.72 12.73 11.21
CA LEU A 173 -15.42 11.74 10.19
C LEU A 173 -15.05 10.39 10.80
N ALA A 174 -15.72 9.33 10.36
CA ALA A 174 -15.35 7.95 10.66
C ALA A 174 -14.23 7.48 9.72
N GLN A 175 -13.06 7.12 10.26
CA GLN A 175 -11.88 6.84 9.46
C GLN A 175 -11.12 5.60 9.96
N THR A 176 -10.49 4.88 9.04
CA THR A 176 -9.56 3.79 9.36
C THR A 176 -8.26 3.97 8.58
N GLY A 177 -7.18 4.24 9.28
CA GLY A 177 -5.82 4.23 8.75
C GLY A 177 -5.22 2.82 8.82
N LEU A 178 -4.74 2.31 7.69
CA LEU A 178 -4.10 1.02 7.61
C LEU A 178 -2.58 1.21 7.48
N ARG A 179 -1.81 0.73 8.47
CA ARG A 179 -0.33 0.69 8.42
C ARG A 179 0.09 -0.56 7.66
N PHE A 180 0.30 -0.40 6.35
CA PHE A 180 0.74 -1.48 5.48
C PHE A 180 2.18 -1.88 5.79
N PHE A 181 2.41 -3.19 5.93
CA PHE A 181 3.73 -3.82 5.89
C PHE A 181 4.10 -4.15 4.44
N THR A 182 5.06 -5.04 4.19
CA THR A 182 5.56 -5.25 2.83
C THR A 182 4.59 -6.09 2.00
N VAL A 183 3.94 -5.48 1.03
CA VAL A 183 3.01 -6.16 0.13
C VAL A 183 3.73 -6.69 -1.10
N TYR A 184 3.42 -7.93 -1.51
CA TYR A 184 3.99 -8.56 -2.70
C TYR A 184 2.93 -9.34 -3.49
N GLY A 185 3.23 -9.65 -4.75
CA GLY A 185 2.37 -10.45 -5.63
C GLY A 185 2.39 -9.98 -7.07
N PRO A 186 1.60 -10.62 -7.95
CA PRO A 186 1.40 -10.19 -9.34
C PRO A 186 1.03 -8.72 -9.44
N TRP A 187 1.47 -8.05 -10.51
CA TRP A 187 1.24 -6.62 -10.70
C TRP A 187 1.91 -5.73 -9.63
N GLY A 188 2.87 -6.27 -8.89
CA GLY A 188 3.59 -5.56 -7.84
C GLY A 188 4.38 -4.35 -8.34
N ARG A 189 4.91 -3.57 -7.41
CA ARG A 189 5.67 -2.36 -7.73
C ARG A 189 7.10 -2.69 -8.16
N PRO A 190 7.60 -2.07 -9.27
CA PRO A 190 8.95 -2.35 -9.77
C PRO A 190 10.10 -1.93 -8.85
N ASP A 191 9.86 -1.01 -7.91
CA ASP A 191 10.84 -0.54 -6.92
C ASP A 191 11.01 -1.47 -5.70
N MET A 192 10.27 -2.58 -5.63
CA MET A 192 10.34 -3.54 -4.53
C MET A 192 11.42 -4.61 -4.78
N ALA A 193 12.08 -5.04 -3.70
CA ALA A 193 13.22 -5.96 -3.77
C ALA A 193 12.93 -7.25 -4.57
N TYR A 194 11.78 -7.90 -4.32
CA TYR A 194 11.42 -9.13 -5.05
C TYR A 194 11.28 -8.90 -6.55
N PHE A 195 10.80 -7.72 -6.98
CA PHE A 195 10.66 -7.36 -8.38
C PHE A 195 12.03 -7.08 -9.01
N ILE A 196 12.84 -6.22 -8.37
CA ILE A 196 14.20 -5.88 -8.82
C ILE A 196 15.07 -7.14 -8.92
N PHE A 197 15.00 -8.02 -7.93
CA PHE A 197 15.77 -9.26 -7.93
C PHE A 197 15.33 -10.21 -9.05
N THR A 198 14.02 -10.32 -9.29
CA THR A 198 13.51 -11.12 -10.42
C THR A 198 14.05 -10.61 -11.74
N GLN A 199 13.99 -9.31 -11.98
CA GLN A 199 14.52 -8.68 -13.20
C GLN A 199 16.02 -8.96 -13.37
N LYS A 200 16.82 -8.71 -12.34
CA LYS A 200 18.28 -8.90 -12.38
C LYS A 200 18.67 -10.37 -12.56
N ILE A 201 18.02 -11.29 -11.83
CA ILE A 201 18.31 -12.73 -11.95
C ILE A 201 18.00 -13.24 -13.37
N LEU A 202 16.89 -12.81 -13.96
CA LEU A 202 16.53 -13.18 -15.35
C LEU A 202 17.51 -12.58 -16.37
N ALA A 203 17.99 -11.37 -16.13
CA ALA A 203 19.02 -10.71 -16.96
C ALA A 203 20.43 -11.29 -16.76
N GLY A 204 20.66 -12.14 -15.74
CA GLY A 204 21.98 -12.64 -15.37
C GLY A 204 22.86 -11.59 -14.67
N GLU A 205 22.24 -10.55 -14.14
CA GLU A 205 22.90 -9.46 -13.42
C GLU A 205 22.99 -9.76 -11.91
N PRO A 206 24.03 -9.25 -11.21
CA PRO A 206 24.14 -9.42 -9.77
C PRO A 206 23.06 -8.66 -9.01
N ILE A 207 22.57 -9.25 -7.92
CA ILE A 207 21.67 -8.61 -6.95
C ILE A 207 22.46 -8.07 -5.76
N GLU A 208 22.09 -6.89 -5.26
CA GLU A 208 22.69 -6.30 -4.07
C GLU A 208 21.96 -6.79 -2.82
N VAL A 209 22.68 -7.45 -1.92
CA VAL A 209 22.15 -7.97 -0.66
C VAL A 209 22.62 -7.07 0.47
N PHE A 210 21.76 -6.14 0.88
CA PHE A 210 22.07 -5.18 1.94
C PHE A 210 22.06 -5.82 3.34
N GLY A 211 22.80 -5.22 4.28
CA GLY A 211 22.87 -5.65 5.68
C GLY A 211 23.35 -7.10 5.81
N GLU A 212 24.23 -7.54 4.91
CA GLU A 212 24.75 -8.91 4.87
C GLU A 212 23.64 -9.99 4.80
N GLY A 213 22.45 -9.65 4.29
CA GLY A 213 21.32 -10.57 4.20
C GLY A 213 20.58 -10.83 5.51
N ARG A 214 20.94 -10.16 6.61
CA ARG A 214 20.34 -10.39 7.95
C ARG A 214 18.99 -9.69 8.17
N MET A 215 18.52 -8.96 7.17
CA MET A 215 17.22 -8.26 7.26
C MET A 215 16.05 -9.24 7.16
N ALA A 216 14.98 -8.96 7.90
CA ALA A 216 13.71 -9.66 7.79
C ALA A 216 12.56 -8.68 7.56
N ARG A 217 11.56 -9.10 6.81
CA ARG A 217 10.35 -8.32 6.52
C ARG A 217 9.11 -9.18 6.65
N ASP A 218 8.03 -8.52 7.00
CA ASP A 218 6.69 -9.07 6.92
C ASP A 218 6.21 -8.96 5.46
N PHE A 219 6.26 -10.08 4.74
CA PHE A 219 5.79 -10.15 3.35
C PHE A 219 4.36 -10.66 3.31
N THR A 220 3.43 -9.81 2.92
CA THR A 220 2.01 -10.15 2.84
C THR A 220 1.55 -10.21 1.38
N TYR A 221 0.91 -11.33 1.01
CA TYR A 221 0.41 -11.51 -0.35
C TYR A 221 -0.75 -10.57 -0.65
N ILE A 222 -0.85 -10.13 -1.90
CA ILE A 222 -1.82 -9.10 -2.31
C ILE A 222 -3.28 -9.46 -2.00
N ASP A 223 -3.69 -10.72 -2.17
CA ASP A 223 -5.07 -11.14 -1.91
C ASP A 223 -5.42 -11.04 -0.41
N ASP A 224 -4.48 -11.39 0.47
CA ASP A 224 -4.64 -11.24 1.90
C ASP A 224 -4.75 -9.75 2.29
N ILE A 225 -3.94 -8.89 1.68
CA ILE A 225 -4.04 -7.44 1.86
C ILE A 225 -5.43 -6.92 1.45
N VAL A 226 -5.94 -7.38 0.31
CA VAL A 226 -7.28 -6.98 -0.15
C VAL A 226 -8.36 -7.43 0.83
N ASP A 227 -8.27 -8.65 1.37
CA ASP A 227 -9.19 -9.14 2.38
C ASP A 227 -9.20 -8.23 3.63
N GLY A 228 -8.02 -7.77 4.07
CA GLY A 228 -7.89 -6.85 5.20
C GLY A 228 -8.47 -5.45 4.92
N VAL A 229 -8.20 -4.88 3.73
CA VAL A 229 -8.73 -3.57 3.33
C VAL A 229 -10.26 -3.60 3.23
N ILE A 230 -10.82 -4.62 2.59
CA ILE A 230 -12.27 -4.79 2.43
C ILE A 230 -12.92 -5.07 3.79
N GLY A 231 -12.29 -5.92 4.61
CA GLY A 231 -12.76 -6.19 5.97
C GLY A 231 -12.84 -4.93 6.83
N ALA A 232 -11.85 -4.04 6.72
CA ALA A 232 -11.85 -2.74 7.39
C ALA A 232 -12.92 -1.79 6.83
N LEU A 233 -13.05 -1.72 5.49
CA LEU A 233 -14.04 -0.86 4.81
C LEU A 233 -15.47 -1.19 5.22
N ASP A 234 -15.79 -2.47 5.40
CA ASP A 234 -17.12 -2.95 5.77
C ASP A 234 -17.46 -2.72 7.26
N ARG A 235 -16.51 -2.22 8.05
CA ARG A 235 -16.67 -1.98 9.49
C ARG A 235 -16.25 -0.58 9.87
N PRO A 236 -17.06 0.43 9.51
CA PRO A 236 -16.75 1.81 9.90
C PRO A 236 -16.63 1.94 11.41
N PRO A 237 -15.69 2.75 11.92
CA PRO A 237 -15.60 3.07 13.33
C PRO A 237 -16.76 4.01 13.75
N ALA A 238 -16.82 4.36 15.02
CA ALA A 238 -17.76 5.37 15.49
C ALA A 238 -17.51 6.73 14.81
N ALA A 239 -18.56 7.54 14.72
CA ALA A 239 -18.42 8.91 14.21
C ALA A 239 -17.36 9.66 15.02
N GLY A 240 -16.43 10.31 14.33
CA GLY A 240 -15.31 11.05 14.94
C GLY A 240 -14.09 10.19 15.26
N GLU A 241 -14.19 8.88 15.19
CA GLU A 241 -13.05 8.01 15.45
C GLU A 241 -12.13 7.89 14.22
N ASN A 242 -10.83 8.10 14.43
CA ASN A 242 -9.77 7.72 13.51
C ASN A 242 -9.07 6.47 14.04
N ARG A 243 -9.52 5.30 13.60
CA ARG A 243 -8.99 4.00 14.01
C ARG A 243 -7.74 3.67 13.21
N ILE A 244 -6.65 3.31 13.88
CA ILE A 244 -5.40 2.84 13.25
C ILE A 244 -5.27 1.34 13.42
N LEU A 245 -4.93 0.63 12.33
CA LEU A 245 -4.74 -0.82 12.30
C LEU A 245 -3.50 -1.19 11.51
N ASN A 246 -2.74 -2.16 12.02
CA ASN A 246 -1.70 -2.82 11.22
C ASN A 246 -2.31 -3.80 10.24
N ILE A 247 -1.73 -3.87 9.03
CA ILE A 247 -2.10 -4.85 8.03
C ILE A 247 -0.82 -5.51 7.46
N GLY A 248 -0.66 -6.80 7.71
CA GLY A 248 0.54 -7.58 7.45
C GLY A 248 0.29 -9.08 7.60
N ASP A 249 1.33 -9.90 7.45
CA ASP A 249 1.28 -11.36 7.63
C ASP A 249 1.61 -11.79 9.07
N SER A 250 2.20 -10.89 9.87
CA SER A 250 2.64 -11.18 11.25
C SER A 250 3.78 -12.23 11.36
N ARG A 251 4.37 -12.61 10.24
CA ARG A 251 5.46 -13.58 10.16
C ARG A 251 6.66 -12.96 9.46
N PRO A 252 7.74 -12.63 10.18
CA PRO A 252 8.94 -12.10 9.54
C PRO A 252 9.64 -13.18 8.72
N VAL A 253 9.95 -12.86 7.46
CA VAL A 253 10.73 -13.72 6.56
C VAL A 253 12.08 -13.08 6.31
N GLY A 254 13.14 -13.88 6.42
CA GLY A 254 14.51 -13.45 6.13
C GLY A 254 14.71 -13.08 4.66
N LEU A 255 15.55 -12.07 4.42
CA LEU A 255 15.90 -11.66 3.05
C LEU A 255 16.48 -12.83 2.24
N MET A 256 17.32 -13.65 2.87
CA MET A 256 17.92 -14.82 2.21
C MET A 256 16.90 -15.90 1.88
N ASP A 257 15.88 -16.09 2.73
CA ASP A 257 14.79 -17.05 2.46
C ASP A 257 13.94 -16.58 1.28
N MET A 258 13.67 -15.28 1.19
CA MET A 258 12.97 -14.68 0.04
C MET A 258 13.79 -14.86 -1.25
N ILE A 259 15.10 -14.62 -1.23
CA ILE A 259 15.99 -14.80 -2.38
C ILE A 259 15.99 -16.27 -2.81
N THR A 260 16.17 -17.22 -1.88
CA THR A 260 16.16 -18.66 -2.16
C THR A 260 14.83 -19.11 -2.78
N THR A 261 13.72 -18.57 -2.29
CA THR A 261 12.39 -18.87 -2.84
C THR A 261 12.24 -18.33 -4.27
N LEU A 262 12.76 -17.12 -4.54
CA LEU A 262 12.83 -16.57 -5.91
C LEU A 262 13.70 -17.40 -6.84
N GLU A 263 14.89 -17.81 -6.41
CA GLU A 263 15.80 -18.65 -7.18
C GLU A 263 15.12 -19.96 -7.62
N ARG A 264 14.41 -20.61 -6.69
CA ARG A 264 13.64 -21.83 -6.99
C ARG A 264 12.53 -21.57 -8.00
N ALA A 265 11.76 -20.49 -7.82
CA ALA A 265 10.66 -20.14 -8.72
C ALA A 265 11.15 -19.75 -10.12
N LEU A 266 12.32 -19.12 -10.22
CA LEU A 266 12.95 -18.73 -11.48
C LEU A 266 13.73 -19.88 -12.14
N GLY A 267 14.11 -20.92 -11.38
CA GLY A 267 15.02 -21.98 -11.87
C GLY A 267 16.43 -21.48 -12.16
N ARG A 268 16.85 -20.39 -11.50
CA ARG A 268 18.18 -19.74 -11.68
C ARG A 268 18.71 -19.27 -10.33
N GLU A 269 20.00 -19.45 -10.09
CA GLU A 269 20.70 -18.91 -8.93
C GLU A 269 21.07 -17.43 -9.17
N ALA A 270 20.96 -16.63 -8.11
CA ALA A 270 21.34 -15.22 -8.11
C ALA A 270 22.84 -15.06 -7.86
N GLN A 271 23.48 -14.17 -8.62
CA GLN A 271 24.80 -13.66 -8.27
C GLN A 271 24.61 -12.60 -7.16
N LYS A 272 25.08 -12.89 -5.93
CA LYS A 272 24.87 -12.06 -4.77
C LYS A 272 26.08 -11.19 -4.47
N VAL A 273 25.89 -9.87 -4.40
CA VAL A 273 26.90 -8.89 -3.96
C VAL A 273 26.43 -8.32 -2.64
N TYR A 274 27.17 -8.57 -1.58
CA TYR A 274 26.84 -8.10 -0.24
C TYR A 274 27.25 -6.64 -0.04
N ALA A 275 26.35 -5.84 0.54
CA ALA A 275 26.57 -4.43 0.79
C ALA A 275 26.14 -4.04 2.22
N PRO A 276 26.71 -2.97 2.78
CA PRO A 276 26.28 -2.42 4.07
C PRO A 276 24.79 -2.03 4.06
N MET A 277 24.19 -1.92 5.25
CA MET A 277 22.82 -1.38 5.37
C MET A 277 22.75 0.03 4.79
N GLN A 278 21.64 0.33 4.13
CA GLN A 278 21.38 1.67 3.59
C GLN A 278 20.75 2.58 4.65
N PRO A 279 20.96 3.90 4.56
CA PRO A 279 20.31 4.87 5.45
C PRO A 279 18.78 4.73 5.41
N GLY A 280 18.14 4.69 6.58
CA GLY A 280 16.70 4.55 6.73
C GLY A 280 16.16 3.10 6.65
N ASP A 281 17.03 2.10 6.45
CA ASP A 281 16.65 0.69 6.57
C ASP A 281 16.66 0.23 8.04
N VAL A 282 15.72 -0.65 8.39
CA VAL A 282 15.59 -1.29 9.70
C VAL A 282 15.86 -2.80 9.58
N THR A 283 16.36 -3.41 10.66
CA THR A 283 16.79 -4.83 10.65
C THR A 283 15.62 -5.78 10.44
N ALA A 284 14.53 -5.61 11.17
CA ALA A 284 13.34 -6.45 11.05
C ALA A 284 12.06 -5.63 11.25
N THR A 285 11.02 -5.96 10.47
CA THR A 285 9.67 -5.39 10.65
C THR A 285 8.63 -6.48 10.47
N PHE A 286 7.70 -6.61 11.43
CA PHE A 286 6.51 -7.45 11.28
C PHE A 286 5.37 -6.94 12.16
N ALA A 287 4.14 -7.17 11.70
CA ALA A 287 2.93 -6.62 12.29
C ALA A 287 2.43 -7.46 13.47
N ASP A 288 1.95 -6.83 14.52
CA ASP A 288 0.88 -7.38 15.34
C ASP A 288 -0.44 -7.05 14.64
N ILE A 289 -1.17 -8.06 14.19
CA ILE A 289 -2.45 -7.92 13.45
C ILE A 289 -3.65 -8.27 14.31
N SER A 290 -3.49 -8.42 15.61
CA SER A 290 -4.54 -8.90 16.53
C SER A 290 -5.77 -7.98 16.52
N ARG A 291 -5.60 -6.67 16.38
CA ARG A 291 -6.71 -5.71 16.30
C ARG A 291 -7.50 -5.85 15.00
N LEU A 292 -6.82 -5.98 13.86
CA LEU A 292 -7.49 -6.21 12.58
C LEU A 292 -8.18 -7.57 12.55
N ASN A 293 -7.54 -8.62 13.11
CA ASN A 293 -8.14 -9.94 13.26
C ASN A 293 -9.42 -9.89 14.14
N ALA A 294 -9.34 -9.27 15.31
CA ALA A 294 -10.50 -9.15 16.22
C ALA A 294 -11.66 -8.39 15.56
N LEU A 295 -11.37 -7.38 14.75
CA LEU A 295 -12.39 -6.58 14.07
C LEU A 295 -13.02 -7.32 12.90
N THR A 296 -12.24 -8.03 12.09
CA THR A 296 -12.65 -8.51 10.75
C THR A 296 -12.59 -10.02 10.58
N GLY A 297 -11.91 -10.74 11.46
CA GLY A 297 -11.53 -12.13 11.27
C GLY A 297 -10.32 -12.28 10.32
N TYR A 298 -9.60 -11.19 10.03
CA TYR A 298 -8.45 -11.17 9.12
C TYR A 298 -7.36 -12.16 9.54
N GLN A 299 -7.04 -13.08 8.64
CA GLN A 299 -5.95 -14.05 8.79
C GLN A 299 -5.27 -14.23 7.44
N PRO A 300 -4.01 -13.82 7.28
CA PRO A 300 -3.23 -14.06 6.07
C PRO A 300 -3.07 -15.56 5.82
N LYS A 301 -3.26 -15.98 4.57
CA LYS A 301 -3.31 -17.40 4.19
C LYS A 301 -2.16 -17.81 3.29
N VAL A 302 -1.72 -16.88 2.41
CA VAL A 302 -0.74 -17.20 1.36
C VAL A 302 0.68 -17.00 1.87
N LYS A 303 1.40 -18.11 2.00
CA LYS A 303 2.81 -18.09 2.38
C LYS A 303 3.70 -17.60 1.23
N LEU A 304 4.91 -17.13 1.57
CA LEU A 304 5.87 -16.62 0.58
C LEU A 304 6.21 -17.66 -0.49
N GLU A 305 6.34 -18.92 -0.08
CA GLU A 305 6.65 -20.05 -0.95
C GLU A 305 5.56 -20.36 -2.00
N GLU A 306 4.32 -19.90 -1.74
CA GLU A 306 3.22 -19.98 -2.70
C GLU A 306 3.08 -18.71 -3.53
N GLY A 307 3.19 -17.55 -2.90
CA GLY A 307 2.92 -16.26 -3.52
C GLY A 307 4.00 -15.83 -4.49
N LEU A 308 5.29 -16.08 -4.20
CA LEU A 308 6.39 -15.73 -5.11
C LEU A 308 6.35 -16.51 -6.43
N PRO A 309 6.09 -17.83 -6.49
CA PRO A 309 5.87 -18.51 -7.75
C PRO A 309 4.73 -17.92 -8.59
N ARG A 310 3.63 -17.49 -7.97
CA ARG A 310 2.53 -16.81 -8.67
C ARG A 310 2.96 -15.45 -9.25
N PHE A 311 3.77 -14.70 -8.49
CA PHE A 311 4.39 -13.47 -8.98
C PHE A 311 5.33 -13.72 -10.16
N VAL A 312 6.21 -14.73 -10.08
CA VAL A 312 7.14 -15.10 -11.15
C VAL A 312 6.41 -15.54 -12.41
N ALA A 313 5.33 -16.32 -12.28
CA ALA A 313 4.52 -16.74 -13.42
C ALA A 313 3.91 -15.52 -14.14
N TRP A 314 3.29 -14.61 -13.39
CA TRP A 314 2.81 -13.34 -13.93
C TRP A 314 3.91 -12.50 -14.58
N TYR A 315 5.07 -12.40 -13.91
CA TYR A 315 6.20 -11.61 -14.43
C TYR A 315 6.66 -12.11 -15.81
N ARG A 316 6.80 -13.42 -15.93
CA ARG A 316 7.19 -14.05 -17.22
C ARG A 316 6.15 -13.82 -18.31
N GLU A 317 4.89 -13.98 -17.99
CA GLU A 317 3.80 -13.76 -18.94
C GLU A 317 3.77 -12.29 -19.41
N TYR A 318 3.83 -11.35 -18.48
CA TYR A 318 3.70 -9.91 -18.77
C TYR A 318 4.93 -9.35 -19.51
N PHE A 319 6.13 -9.76 -19.14
CA PHE A 319 7.37 -9.26 -19.75
C PHE A 319 7.94 -10.17 -20.86
N GLY A 320 7.36 -11.33 -21.13
CA GLY A 320 7.86 -12.29 -22.14
C GLY A 320 9.22 -12.91 -21.77
N ALA A 321 9.48 -13.20 -20.50
CA ALA A 321 10.78 -13.57 -19.96
C ALA A 321 10.87 -15.03 -19.48
#